data_6b1131ddd6af958b58e2ce9fa88c68f2
#
_entry.id   6b1131ddd6af958b58e2ce9fa88c68f2
#
_cell.length_a   1.000
_cell.length_b   1.000
_cell.length_c   1.000
_cell.angle_alpha   90.00
_cell.angle_beta   90.00
_cell.angle_gamma   90.00
#
_symmetry.space_group_name_H-M   'P 1'
#
loop_
_entity.id
_entity.type
_entity.pdbx_description
1 polymer ?
#
loop_
_entity_poly.entity_id
_entity_poly.type
_entity_poly.pdbx_seq_one_letter_code
_entity_poly.pdbx_strand_id
1 'polypeptide(L)'
;MKLSHSLLVLCMLPFVKSQAIEVAPGDFEPLPAGANALLLYYQHADRSDLYQNGHKVSDDARLSSDIGILRYVHAIGLSENLSWEPQILLPFGQMNASGDIGALGDTRGIGDPIITAPLKWTLPTANKDIFALAPYLYFPVGSYDKNDALNLGENRWRATLQAAYIHHFSPKWALDTVAEASWVSANNDFGPTGAKLEENTRYEYQAAVRYNWTPSTTFAVGGGYFTGSATTVNGIDQHDGVSTSYGRFTVTHFIEPTLQIQAQIGTDIEVEQGFKEGARLNLRVLKVF
;
A
#
# COMPACT_ATOMS: atom_id res chain seq x y z
N MET A 1 -38.20 4.53 -24.15
CA MET A 1 -37.47 3.26 -23.94
C MET A 1 -36.00 3.60 -23.74
N LYS A 2 -35.62 3.90 -22.49
CA LYS A 2 -34.23 4.22 -22.10
C LYS A 2 -33.78 3.19 -21.06
N LEU A 3 -33.52 2.00 -21.51
CA LEU A 3 -32.96 0.91 -20.72
C LEU A 3 -31.84 0.30 -21.54
N SER A 4 -30.63 0.75 -21.41
CA SER A 4 -29.47 -0.05 -21.86
C SER A 4 -28.07 0.52 -21.47
N HIS A 5 -27.98 1.67 -20.79
CA HIS A 5 -26.65 2.20 -20.44
C HIS A 5 -26.17 1.81 -19.03
N SER A 6 -27.06 1.44 -18.11
CA SER A 6 -26.70 1.13 -16.72
C SER A 6 -26.13 -0.27 -16.51
N LEU A 7 -26.39 -1.22 -17.42
CA LEU A 7 -25.86 -2.61 -17.27
C LEU A 7 -24.45 -2.79 -17.84
N LEU A 8 -24.03 -1.93 -18.77
CA LEU A 8 -22.68 -2.01 -19.38
C LEU A 8 -21.60 -1.39 -18.48
N VAL A 9 -21.98 -0.46 -17.59
CA VAL A 9 -21.03 0.21 -16.67
C VAL A 9 -20.61 -0.73 -15.53
N LEU A 10 -21.41 -1.69 -15.14
CA LEU A 10 -21.08 -2.64 -14.04
C LEU A 10 -19.99 -3.66 -14.42
N CYS A 11 -19.77 -3.91 -15.71
CA CYS A 11 -18.70 -4.82 -16.19
C CYS A 11 -17.35 -4.13 -16.42
N MET A 12 -17.26 -2.80 -16.28
CA MET A 12 -16.04 -2.02 -16.53
C MET A 12 -15.57 -1.24 -15.30
N LEU A 13 -16.10 -1.50 -14.10
CA LEU A 13 -15.56 -0.85 -12.91
C LEU A 13 -14.18 -1.45 -12.64
N PRO A 14 -13.13 -0.62 -12.57
CA PRO A 14 -11.84 -1.09 -12.11
C PRO A 14 -12.03 -1.62 -10.70
N PHE A 15 -11.69 -2.89 -10.51
CA PHE A 15 -11.74 -3.52 -9.20
C PHE A 15 -10.98 -2.63 -8.21
N VAL A 16 -11.52 -2.47 -7.00
CA VAL A 16 -10.80 -1.80 -5.92
C VAL A 16 -9.59 -2.66 -5.61
N LYS A 17 -8.46 -2.32 -6.24
CA LYS A 17 -7.22 -3.07 -6.06
C LYS A 17 -6.68 -2.77 -4.68
N SER A 18 -6.39 -3.82 -3.91
CA SER A 18 -5.65 -3.67 -2.66
C SER A 18 -4.36 -2.93 -2.97
N GLN A 19 -4.17 -1.79 -2.31
CA GLN A 19 -2.91 -1.06 -2.47
C GLN A 19 -1.81 -1.80 -1.74
N ALA A 20 -0.61 -1.82 -2.34
CA ALA A 20 0.59 -2.25 -1.65
C ALA A 20 0.77 -1.46 -0.35
N ILE A 21 1.45 -2.04 0.63
CA ILE A 21 1.77 -1.33 1.86
C ILE A 21 2.74 -0.21 1.50
N GLU A 22 2.23 1.01 1.54
CA GLU A 22 3.05 2.20 1.31
C GLU A 22 4.17 2.25 2.34
N VAL A 23 5.41 2.37 1.87
CA VAL A 23 6.59 2.46 2.72
C VAL A 23 6.69 3.89 3.24
N ALA A 24 6.66 4.05 4.57
CA ALA A 24 6.88 5.34 5.16
C ALA A 24 8.38 5.71 5.14
N PRO A 25 8.71 7.01 4.97
CA PRO A 25 10.09 7.46 5.03
C PRO A 25 10.78 7.01 6.32
N GLY A 26 11.94 6.35 6.19
CA GLY A 26 12.71 5.79 7.30
C GLY A 26 12.34 4.35 7.72
N ASP A 27 11.37 3.68 7.10
CA ASP A 27 10.95 2.32 7.47
C ASP A 27 12.05 1.27 7.26
N PHE A 28 12.98 1.54 6.34
CA PHE A 28 14.13 0.66 6.11
C PHE A 28 15.36 0.98 6.96
N GLU A 29 15.31 1.99 7.86
CA GLU A 29 16.35 2.10 8.89
C GLU A 29 16.31 0.85 9.78
N PRO A 30 17.48 0.20 10.06
CA PRO A 30 17.50 -1.00 10.89
C PRO A 30 17.10 -0.70 12.34
N LEU A 31 16.29 -1.58 12.93
CA LEU A 31 16.06 -1.58 14.38
C LEU A 31 17.29 -2.11 15.12
N PRO A 32 17.48 -1.73 16.38
CA PRO A 32 18.51 -2.33 17.24
C PRO A 32 18.35 -3.85 17.30
N ALA A 33 19.46 -4.59 17.23
CA ALA A 33 19.45 -6.05 17.32
C ALA A 33 18.81 -6.53 18.63
N GLY A 34 17.89 -7.49 18.55
CA GLY A 34 17.11 -8.02 19.67
C GLY A 34 15.85 -7.20 20.01
N ALA A 35 15.65 -6.03 19.39
CA ALA A 35 14.48 -5.21 19.65
C ALA A 35 13.21 -5.86 19.07
N ASN A 36 12.10 -5.62 19.75
CA ASN A 36 10.76 -5.89 19.25
C ASN A 36 10.06 -4.57 19.00
N ALA A 37 9.22 -4.50 17.99
CA ALA A 37 8.38 -3.34 17.76
C ALA A 37 6.93 -3.74 17.46
N LEU A 38 6.00 -3.02 18.06
CA LEU A 38 4.58 -3.11 17.76
C LEU A 38 4.15 -1.80 17.11
N LEU A 39 3.49 -1.92 15.96
CA LEU A 39 2.99 -0.78 15.22
C LEU A 39 1.48 -0.92 14.99
N LEU A 40 0.78 0.18 15.17
CA LEU A 40 -0.63 0.32 14.80
C LEU A 40 -0.74 1.45 13.78
N TYR A 41 -1.32 1.12 12.64
CA TYR A 41 -1.61 2.07 11.56
C TYR A 41 -3.11 2.32 11.48
N TYR A 42 -3.46 3.53 11.09
CA TYR A 42 -4.78 3.88 10.59
C TYR A 42 -4.60 4.61 9.26
N GLN A 43 -5.31 4.16 8.23
CA GLN A 43 -5.30 4.74 6.89
C GLN A 43 -6.72 5.10 6.51
N HIS A 44 -6.94 6.36 6.17
CA HIS A 44 -8.18 6.85 5.60
C HIS A 44 -7.92 7.36 4.18
N ALA A 45 -8.78 7.00 3.24
CA ALA A 45 -8.70 7.52 1.89
C ALA A 45 -10.10 7.77 1.33
N ASP A 46 -10.26 8.98 0.76
CA ASP A 46 -11.46 9.40 0.03
C ASP A 46 -11.15 9.50 -1.46
N ARG A 47 -12.06 8.94 -2.25
CA ARG A 47 -12.01 8.94 -3.71
C ARG A 47 -13.39 9.36 -4.21
N SER A 48 -13.44 10.39 -5.07
CA SER A 48 -14.71 10.86 -5.69
C SER A 48 -14.67 10.76 -7.20
N ASP A 49 -13.47 10.81 -7.77
CA ASP A 49 -13.27 10.85 -9.20
C ASP A 49 -12.87 9.47 -9.73
N LEU A 50 -13.56 9.04 -10.79
CA LEU A 50 -13.23 7.83 -11.54
C LEU A 50 -12.67 8.20 -12.90
N TYR A 51 -11.51 7.60 -13.26
CA TYR A 51 -10.83 7.84 -14.52
C TYR A 51 -10.80 6.58 -15.39
N GLN A 52 -10.87 6.78 -16.69
CA GLN A 52 -10.69 5.75 -17.71
C GLN A 52 -9.90 6.35 -18.88
N ASN A 53 -8.76 5.72 -19.24
CA ASN A 53 -7.84 6.19 -20.27
C ASN A 53 -7.43 7.67 -20.09
N GLY A 54 -7.12 8.07 -18.85
CA GLY A 54 -6.74 9.44 -18.51
C GLY A 54 -7.88 10.47 -18.50
N HIS A 55 -9.11 10.06 -18.80
CA HIS A 55 -10.27 10.94 -18.79
C HIS A 55 -11.16 10.67 -17.58
N LYS A 56 -11.60 11.74 -16.91
CA LYS A 56 -12.57 11.63 -15.82
C LYS A 56 -13.93 11.21 -16.41
N VAL A 57 -14.43 10.07 -15.94
CA VAL A 57 -15.73 9.51 -16.37
C VAL A 57 -16.84 9.71 -15.32
N SER A 58 -16.47 9.97 -14.06
CA SER A 58 -17.39 10.38 -13.00
C SER A 58 -16.66 11.27 -11.99
N ASP A 59 -17.38 12.22 -11.39
CA ASP A 59 -16.96 13.04 -10.25
C ASP A 59 -17.79 12.76 -8.98
N ASP A 60 -18.69 11.77 -9.02
CA ASP A 60 -19.50 11.30 -7.89
C ASP A 60 -19.33 9.78 -7.64
N ALA A 61 -18.25 9.17 -8.13
CA ALA A 61 -17.90 7.77 -7.87
C ALA A 61 -17.22 7.63 -6.50
N ARG A 62 -17.97 7.82 -5.41
CA ARG A 62 -17.44 7.95 -4.05
C ARG A 62 -17.08 6.59 -3.46
N LEU A 63 -15.80 6.40 -3.17
CA LEU A 63 -15.26 5.24 -2.48
C LEU A 63 -14.40 5.71 -1.31
N SER A 64 -14.85 5.49 -0.09
CA SER A 64 -14.05 5.72 1.12
C SER A 64 -13.52 4.42 1.70
N SER A 65 -12.38 4.48 2.36
CA SER A 65 -11.80 3.34 3.07
C SER A 65 -11.16 3.77 4.39
N ASP A 66 -11.40 2.96 5.44
CA ASP A 66 -10.80 3.09 6.76
C ASP A 66 -10.12 1.76 7.09
N ILE A 67 -8.78 1.73 7.05
CA ILE A 67 -7.99 0.51 7.22
C ILE A 67 -7.06 0.66 8.41
N GLY A 68 -7.18 -0.23 9.38
CA GLY A 68 -6.21 -0.45 10.44
C GLY A 68 -5.22 -1.54 10.05
N ILE A 69 -3.96 -1.43 10.48
CA ILE A 69 -2.98 -2.51 10.34
C ILE A 69 -2.25 -2.67 11.67
N LEU A 70 -2.31 -3.86 12.24
CA LEU A 70 -1.46 -4.25 13.36
C LEU A 70 -0.21 -4.94 12.80
N ARG A 71 0.99 -4.47 13.19
CA ARG A 71 2.27 -5.01 12.73
C ARG A 71 3.17 -5.31 13.91
N TYR A 72 3.74 -6.49 13.94
CA TYR A 72 4.79 -6.88 14.88
C TYR A 72 6.08 -7.14 14.11
N VAL A 73 7.19 -6.67 14.67
CA VAL A 73 8.55 -6.77 14.12
C VAL A 73 9.47 -7.33 15.19
N HIS A 74 10.35 -8.27 14.81
CA HIS A 74 11.47 -8.71 15.63
C HIS A 74 12.78 -8.48 14.87
N ALA A 75 13.73 -7.76 15.47
CA ALA A 75 15.01 -7.44 14.83
C ALA A 75 16.10 -8.42 15.26
N ILE A 76 16.70 -9.12 14.29
CA ILE A 76 17.78 -10.06 14.48
C ILE A 76 19.04 -9.51 13.83
N GLY A 77 20.07 -9.20 14.63
CA GLY A 77 21.38 -8.83 14.11
C GLY A 77 22.10 -10.09 13.59
N LEU A 78 22.30 -10.18 12.29
CA LEU A 78 23.08 -11.28 11.67
C LEU A 78 24.58 -10.96 11.66
N SER A 79 24.93 -9.68 11.60
CA SER A 79 26.29 -9.15 11.76
C SER A 79 26.22 -7.68 12.19
N GLU A 80 27.37 -7.03 12.35
CA GLU A 80 27.44 -5.60 12.68
C GLU A 80 26.71 -4.69 11.66
N ASN A 81 26.63 -5.13 10.39
CA ASN A 81 26.09 -4.35 9.29
C ASN A 81 24.88 -5.01 8.61
N LEU A 82 24.36 -6.12 9.14
CA LEU A 82 23.24 -6.85 8.55
C LEU A 82 22.20 -7.17 9.61
N SER A 83 20.97 -6.66 9.40
CA SER A 83 19.79 -6.97 10.19
C SER A 83 18.79 -7.79 9.36
N TRP A 84 18.14 -8.75 10.00
CA TRP A 84 16.99 -9.48 9.48
C TRP A 84 15.79 -9.21 10.39
N GLU A 85 14.71 -8.74 9.80
CA GLU A 85 13.56 -8.26 10.58
C GLU A 85 12.26 -8.97 10.18
N PRO A 86 12.04 -10.25 10.61
CA PRO A 86 10.78 -10.95 10.39
C PRO A 86 9.60 -10.19 11.04
N GLN A 87 8.48 -10.17 10.32
CA GLN A 87 7.32 -9.36 10.67
C GLN A 87 6.04 -10.06 10.26
N ILE A 88 4.97 -9.79 11.01
CA ILE A 88 3.61 -10.13 10.67
C ILE A 88 2.75 -8.88 10.68
N LEU A 89 1.87 -8.74 9.68
CA LEU A 89 0.93 -7.64 9.56
C LEU A 89 -0.49 -8.21 9.41
N LEU A 90 -1.42 -7.63 10.13
CA LEU A 90 -2.83 -7.98 10.07
C LEU A 90 -3.66 -6.75 9.70
N PRO A 91 -4.08 -6.61 8.44
CA PRO A 91 -4.99 -5.57 7.99
C PRO A 91 -6.43 -5.87 8.46
N PHE A 92 -7.18 -4.82 8.80
CA PHE A 92 -8.61 -4.90 9.10
C PHE A 92 -9.26 -3.55 8.81
N GLY A 93 -10.55 -3.53 8.52
CA GLY A 93 -11.20 -2.24 8.26
C GLY A 93 -12.51 -2.34 7.52
N GLN A 94 -12.81 -1.28 6.78
CA GLN A 94 -14.04 -1.15 6.01
C GLN A 94 -13.81 -0.32 4.75
N MET A 95 -14.64 -0.58 3.74
CA MET A 95 -14.78 0.24 2.54
C MET A 95 -16.25 0.53 2.30
N ASN A 96 -16.56 1.71 1.75
CA ASN A 96 -17.91 2.17 1.54
C ASN A 96 -18.02 2.84 0.17
N ALA A 97 -18.94 2.38 -0.67
CA ALA A 97 -19.24 2.98 -1.96
C ALA A 97 -20.54 3.78 -1.90
N SER A 98 -20.57 4.94 -2.56
CA SER A 98 -21.76 5.77 -2.67
C SER A 98 -21.75 6.58 -3.97
N GLY A 99 -22.76 7.43 -4.19
CA GLY A 99 -22.91 8.16 -5.44
C GLY A 99 -23.12 7.20 -6.62
N ASP A 100 -22.46 7.47 -7.74
CA ASP A 100 -22.59 6.69 -8.99
C ASP A 100 -22.24 5.21 -8.85
N ILE A 101 -21.42 4.87 -7.83
CA ILE A 101 -20.99 3.49 -7.55
C ILE A 101 -21.63 2.90 -6.30
N GLY A 102 -22.69 3.51 -5.76
CA GLY A 102 -23.36 3.05 -4.54
C GLY A 102 -23.86 1.60 -4.62
N ALA A 103 -24.09 1.08 -5.84
CA ALA A 103 -24.45 -0.32 -6.05
C ALA A 103 -23.34 -1.34 -5.68
N LEU A 104 -22.09 -0.90 -5.51
CA LEU A 104 -20.99 -1.75 -5.00
C LEU A 104 -21.14 -2.08 -3.50
N GLY A 105 -21.98 -1.31 -2.76
CA GLY A 105 -22.24 -1.53 -1.35
C GLY A 105 -21.08 -1.13 -0.43
N ASP A 106 -21.01 -1.85 0.67
CA ASP A 106 -19.95 -1.70 1.68
C ASP A 106 -19.39 -3.06 2.08
N THR A 107 -18.19 -3.05 2.63
CA THR A 107 -17.57 -4.25 3.20
C THR A 107 -16.79 -3.90 4.46
N ARG A 108 -16.72 -4.85 5.39
CA ARG A 108 -15.90 -4.77 6.60
C ARG A 108 -15.35 -6.12 6.99
N GLY A 109 -14.20 -6.16 7.62
CA GLY A 109 -13.60 -7.42 8.07
C GLY A 109 -12.09 -7.33 8.23
N ILE A 110 -11.43 -8.47 8.04
CA ILE A 110 -9.97 -8.57 8.01
C ILE A 110 -9.49 -8.67 6.57
N GLY A 111 -8.37 -8.00 6.26
CA GLY A 111 -7.65 -8.22 5.00
C GLY A 111 -6.80 -9.49 5.06
N ASP A 112 -6.13 -9.80 3.97
CA ASP A 112 -5.20 -10.93 3.92
C ASP A 112 -4.00 -10.67 4.84
N PRO A 113 -3.72 -11.54 5.84
CA PRO A 113 -2.54 -11.42 6.68
C PRO A 113 -1.26 -11.48 5.85
N ILE A 114 -0.22 -10.75 6.30
CA ILE A 114 1.02 -10.60 5.55
C ILE A 114 2.19 -11.02 6.43
N ILE A 115 3.10 -11.80 5.87
CA ILE A 115 4.40 -12.07 6.46
C ILE A 115 5.46 -11.40 5.58
N THR A 116 6.42 -10.76 6.21
CA THR A 116 7.60 -10.20 5.54
C THR A 116 8.83 -10.39 6.40
N ALA A 117 10.01 -10.40 5.79
CA ALA A 117 11.28 -10.60 6.48
C ALA A 117 12.39 -9.81 5.81
N PRO A 118 12.39 -8.46 5.92
CA PRO A 118 13.41 -7.61 5.33
C PRO A 118 14.82 -7.97 5.79
N LEU A 119 15.74 -8.01 4.84
CA LEU A 119 17.18 -7.97 5.07
C LEU A 119 17.64 -6.53 4.82
N LYS A 120 18.33 -5.94 5.79
CA LYS A 120 18.78 -4.55 5.77
C LYS A 120 20.30 -4.51 5.99
N TRP A 121 21.03 -3.98 5.01
CA TRP A 121 22.47 -3.82 5.04
C TRP A 121 22.83 -2.36 5.28
N THR A 122 23.57 -2.08 6.35
CA THR A 122 24.28 -0.82 6.52
C THR A 122 25.56 -0.88 5.69
N LEU A 123 25.62 -0.08 4.64
CA LEU A 123 26.74 -0.11 3.70
C LEU A 123 27.96 0.63 4.27
N PRO A 124 29.20 0.23 3.87
CA PRO A 124 30.42 0.85 4.34
C PRO A 124 30.71 2.19 3.61
N THR A 125 29.67 3.00 3.39
CA THR A 125 29.78 4.37 2.88
C THR A 125 30.11 5.34 4.02
N ALA A 126 30.60 6.53 3.69
CA ALA A 126 30.94 7.55 4.69
C ALA A 126 29.75 7.91 5.60
N ASN A 127 28.53 7.85 5.07
CA ASN A 127 27.31 8.22 5.78
C ASN A 127 26.45 7.00 6.18
N LYS A 128 26.99 5.76 6.02
CA LYS A 128 26.30 4.50 6.38
C LYS A 128 24.95 4.37 5.68
N ASP A 129 24.95 4.47 4.36
CA ASP A 129 23.76 4.25 3.55
C ASP A 129 23.16 2.86 3.82
N ILE A 130 21.86 2.71 3.58
CA ILE A 130 21.15 1.46 3.80
C ILE A 130 20.70 0.91 2.44
N PHE A 131 20.92 -0.38 2.24
CA PHE A 131 20.27 -1.17 1.20
C PHE A 131 19.39 -2.23 1.86
N ALA A 132 18.19 -2.45 1.34
CA ALA A 132 17.31 -3.48 1.87
C ALA A 132 16.59 -4.25 0.78
N LEU A 133 16.32 -5.54 1.06
CA LEU A 133 15.44 -6.40 0.29
C LEU A 133 14.37 -6.95 1.23
N ALA A 134 13.11 -6.76 0.87
CA ALA A 134 11.96 -7.14 1.67
C ALA A 134 10.97 -7.98 0.84
N PRO A 135 10.97 -9.31 1.00
CA PRO A 135 9.94 -10.18 0.45
C PRO A 135 8.69 -10.11 1.33
N TYR A 136 7.52 -10.04 0.71
CA TYR A 136 6.20 -10.11 1.37
C TYR A 136 5.40 -11.27 0.78
N LEU A 137 4.65 -11.94 1.64
CA LEU A 137 3.69 -12.96 1.24
C LEU A 137 2.35 -12.69 1.92
N TYR A 138 1.30 -12.56 1.12
CA TYR A 138 -0.08 -12.35 1.55
C TYR A 138 -0.84 -13.66 1.48
N PHE A 139 -1.54 -13.99 2.57
CA PHE A 139 -2.26 -15.25 2.72
C PHE A 139 -3.75 -15.02 2.41
N PRO A 140 -4.36 -15.76 1.47
CA PRO A 140 -5.73 -15.56 1.03
C PRO A 140 -6.75 -16.10 2.04
N VAL A 141 -6.75 -15.55 3.26
CA VAL A 141 -7.65 -15.94 4.36
C VAL A 141 -8.44 -14.75 4.92
N GLY A 142 -8.31 -13.59 4.29
CA GLY A 142 -9.10 -12.40 4.61
C GLY A 142 -10.58 -12.56 4.27
N SER A 143 -11.39 -11.59 4.68
CA SER A 143 -12.83 -11.56 4.42
C SER A 143 -13.09 -11.43 2.92
N TYR A 144 -13.65 -12.46 2.32
CA TYR A 144 -13.99 -12.53 0.92
C TYR A 144 -15.34 -13.21 0.71
N ASP A 145 -16.25 -12.57 -0.02
CA ASP A 145 -17.44 -13.17 -0.60
C ASP A 145 -17.48 -12.82 -2.09
N LYS A 146 -17.57 -13.84 -2.94
CA LYS A 146 -17.60 -13.65 -4.39
C LYS A 146 -18.82 -12.90 -4.91
N ASN A 147 -19.90 -12.83 -4.12
CA ASN A 147 -21.11 -12.10 -4.46
C ASN A 147 -21.01 -10.60 -4.12
N ASP A 148 -20.03 -10.23 -3.30
CA ASP A 148 -19.77 -8.83 -2.95
C ASP A 148 -18.81 -8.19 -3.95
N ALA A 149 -19.15 -6.97 -4.38
CA ALA A 149 -18.27 -6.21 -5.29
C ALA A 149 -17.04 -5.64 -4.57
N LEU A 150 -17.14 -5.39 -3.26
CA LEU A 150 -16.05 -4.92 -2.41
C LEU A 150 -15.64 -6.03 -1.44
N ASN A 151 -14.35 -6.31 -1.36
CA ASN A 151 -13.77 -7.30 -0.47
C ASN A 151 -12.48 -6.77 0.16
N LEU A 152 -12.19 -7.12 1.41
CA LEU A 152 -10.93 -6.80 2.08
C LEU A 152 -9.87 -7.88 1.84
N GLY A 153 -10.26 -9.14 1.67
CA GLY A 153 -9.41 -10.22 1.20
C GLY A 153 -9.48 -10.37 -0.32
N GLU A 154 -8.41 -10.86 -0.94
CA GLU A 154 -8.34 -11.02 -2.40
C GLU A 154 -8.68 -12.46 -2.87
N ASN A 155 -8.79 -13.42 -1.94
CA ASN A 155 -8.99 -14.87 -2.25
C ASN A 155 -7.93 -15.43 -3.22
N ARG A 156 -6.70 -14.90 -3.15
CA ARG A 156 -5.54 -15.32 -3.96
C ARG A 156 -4.23 -14.99 -3.27
N TRP A 157 -3.22 -15.78 -3.50
CA TRP A 157 -1.88 -15.49 -3.03
C TRP A 157 -1.31 -14.25 -3.71
N ARG A 158 -0.63 -13.41 -2.92
CA ARG A 158 0.18 -12.30 -3.44
C ARG A 158 1.59 -12.44 -2.90
N ALA A 159 2.58 -12.32 -3.78
CA ALA A 159 3.98 -12.18 -3.41
C ALA A 159 4.49 -10.83 -3.90
N THR A 160 5.23 -10.12 -3.04
CA THR A 160 5.80 -8.81 -3.36
C THR A 160 7.27 -8.80 -2.97
N LEU A 161 8.10 -8.22 -3.81
CA LEU A 161 9.50 -7.94 -3.49
C LEU A 161 9.73 -6.44 -3.55
N GLN A 162 10.21 -5.86 -2.44
CA GLN A 162 10.68 -4.48 -2.38
C GLN A 162 12.21 -4.47 -2.31
N ALA A 163 12.83 -3.57 -3.07
CA ALA A 163 14.22 -3.18 -2.93
C ALA A 163 14.27 -1.71 -2.52
N ALA A 164 14.95 -1.40 -1.43
CA ALA A 164 15.06 -0.05 -0.91
C ALA A 164 16.51 0.40 -0.80
N TYR A 165 16.74 1.68 -1.04
CA TYR A 165 18.02 2.33 -0.82
C TYR A 165 17.81 3.66 -0.12
N ILE A 166 18.48 3.84 1.03
CA ILE A 166 18.51 5.09 1.78
C ILE A 166 19.90 5.70 1.62
N HIS A 167 19.96 6.88 1.03
CA HIS A 167 21.18 7.67 0.95
C HIS A 167 21.17 8.78 1.99
N HIS A 168 22.14 8.77 2.89
CA HIS A 168 22.31 9.81 3.90
C HIS A 168 23.28 10.89 3.38
N PHE A 169 22.77 12.03 2.93
CA PHE A 169 23.60 13.17 2.52
C PHE A 169 24.35 13.80 3.71
N SER A 170 23.72 13.76 4.89
CA SER A 170 24.23 14.31 6.14
C SER A 170 23.38 13.77 7.32
N PRO A 171 23.76 14.06 8.59
CA PRO A 171 22.89 13.71 9.73
C PRO A 171 21.49 14.33 9.68
N LYS A 172 21.29 15.37 8.87
CA LYS A 172 20.00 16.06 8.72
C LYS A 172 19.21 15.66 7.49
N TRP A 173 19.83 15.17 6.43
CA TRP A 173 19.18 14.94 5.15
C TRP A 173 19.41 13.52 4.65
N ALA A 174 18.35 12.87 4.25
CA ALA A 174 18.40 11.59 3.58
C ALA A 174 17.42 11.54 2.40
N LEU A 175 17.71 10.66 1.45
CA LEU A 175 16.83 10.28 0.35
C LEU A 175 16.50 8.80 0.51
N ASP A 176 15.23 8.50 0.65
CA ASP A 176 14.70 7.14 0.65
C ASP A 176 14.16 6.84 -0.75
N THR A 177 14.54 5.71 -1.31
CA THR A 177 14.01 5.22 -2.58
C THR A 177 13.59 3.76 -2.44
N VAL A 178 12.47 3.40 -3.07
CA VAL A 178 11.94 2.03 -3.07
C VAL A 178 11.48 1.68 -4.46
N ALA A 179 11.80 0.47 -4.90
CA ALA A 179 11.22 -0.16 -6.08
C ALA A 179 10.53 -1.47 -5.65
N GLU A 180 9.35 -1.71 -6.17
CA GLU A 180 8.51 -2.85 -5.84
C GLU A 180 8.03 -3.57 -7.09
N ALA A 181 7.99 -4.91 -7.02
CA ALA A 181 7.26 -5.74 -7.96
C ALA A 181 6.34 -6.70 -7.18
N SER A 182 5.10 -6.81 -7.62
CA SER A 182 4.05 -7.60 -6.95
C SER A 182 3.37 -8.54 -7.94
N TRP A 183 3.32 -9.82 -7.59
CA TRP A 183 2.71 -10.91 -8.37
C TRP A 183 1.57 -11.52 -7.59
N VAL A 184 0.52 -11.90 -8.30
CA VAL A 184 -0.64 -12.57 -7.70
C VAL A 184 -0.96 -13.86 -8.43
N SER A 185 -1.49 -14.86 -7.69
CA SER A 185 -2.08 -16.04 -8.31
C SER A 185 -3.46 -15.70 -8.87
N ALA A 186 -4.03 -16.58 -9.70
CA ALA A 186 -5.41 -16.42 -10.10
C ALA A 186 -6.36 -16.56 -8.90
N ASN A 187 -7.45 -15.77 -8.89
CA ASN A 187 -8.64 -16.06 -8.10
C ASN A 187 -9.60 -16.89 -8.99
N ASN A 188 -9.82 -18.14 -8.61
CA ASN A 188 -10.64 -19.06 -9.40
C ASN A 188 -12.12 -19.10 -8.97
N ASP A 189 -12.53 -18.23 -8.08
CA ASP A 189 -13.92 -18.09 -7.61
C ASP A 189 -14.32 -16.62 -7.53
N PHE A 190 -14.10 -15.89 -8.64
CA PHE A 190 -14.34 -14.46 -8.74
C PHE A 190 -15.75 -14.17 -9.25
N GLY A 191 -16.45 -13.27 -8.55
CA GLY A 191 -17.80 -12.83 -8.87
C GLY A 191 -18.86 -13.93 -8.72
N PRO A 192 -20.15 -13.60 -8.85
CA PRO A 192 -21.26 -14.53 -8.61
C PRO A 192 -21.19 -15.79 -9.48
N THR A 193 -20.57 -15.71 -10.66
CA THR A 193 -20.43 -16.85 -11.58
C THR A 193 -19.24 -17.75 -11.29
N GLY A 194 -18.35 -17.39 -10.33
CA GLY A 194 -17.11 -18.12 -10.05
C GLY A 194 -16.12 -18.06 -11.22
N ALA A 195 -15.97 -16.88 -11.81
CA ALA A 195 -15.04 -16.68 -12.92
C ALA A 195 -13.57 -16.79 -12.46
N LYS A 196 -12.66 -17.02 -13.40
CA LYS A 196 -11.22 -16.94 -13.17
C LYS A 196 -10.75 -15.50 -13.39
N LEU A 197 -10.23 -14.86 -12.34
CA LEU A 197 -9.57 -13.56 -12.40
C LEU A 197 -8.05 -13.75 -12.38
N GLU A 198 -7.36 -13.22 -13.37
CA GLU A 198 -5.90 -13.16 -13.45
C GLU A 198 -5.48 -11.69 -13.51
N GLU A 199 -4.27 -11.38 -13.04
CA GLU A 199 -3.74 -10.01 -13.00
C GLU A 199 -2.25 -10.04 -13.34
N ASN A 200 -1.81 -9.08 -14.16
CA ASN A 200 -0.43 -8.89 -14.50
C ASN A 200 0.36 -8.29 -13.34
N THR A 201 1.69 -8.42 -13.39
CA THR A 201 2.60 -7.83 -12.39
C THR A 201 2.34 -6.34 -12.22
N ARG A 202 2.28 -5.91 -10.96
CA ARG A 202 2.28 -4.50 -10.58
C ARG A 202 3.70 -4.08 -10.22
N TYR A 203 4.06 -2.88 -10.64
CA TYR A 203 5.30 -2.21 -10.24
C TYR A 203 4.98 -0.93 -9.51
N GLU A 204 5.80 -0.58 -8.51
CA GLU A 204 5.71 0.69 -7.80
C GLU A 204 7.11 1.24 -7.52
N TYR A 205 7.25 2.56 -7.66
CA TYR A 205 8.48 3.30 -7.38
C TYR A 205 8.13 4.43 -6.43
N GLN A 206 8.90 4.57 -5.34
CA GLN A 206 8.69 5.61 -4.33
C GLN A 206 10.01 6.32 -4.08
N ALA A 207 9.93 7.63 -3.82
CA ALA A 207 11.06 8.41 -3.36
C ALA A 207 10.59 9.48 -2.36
N ALA A 208 11.38 9.70 -1.30
CA ALA A 208 11.11 10.73 -0.31
C ALA A 208 12.41 11.36 0.19
N VAL A 209 12.43 12.68 0.26
CA VAL A 209 13.49 13.43 0.92
C VAL A 209 13.08 13.64 2.37
N ARG A 210 13.94 13.19 3.30
CA ARG A 210 13.77 13.37 4.75
C ARG A 210 14.64 14.50 5.26
N TYR A 211 14.08 15.28 6.17
CA TYR A 211 14.77 16.30 6.93
C TYR A 211 14.62 16.08 8.44
N ASN A 212 15.70 15.70 9.11
CA ASN A 212 15.77 15.54 10.56
C ASN A 212 15.90 16.95 11.20
N TRP A 213 14.74 17.55 11.53
CA TRP A 213 14.68 18.87 12.14
C TRP A 213 15.32 18.88 13.53
N THR A 214 14.96 17.86 14.33
CA THR A 214 15.58 17.59 15.65
C THR A 214 15.92 16.08 15.72
N PRO A 215 16.64 15.61 16.74
CA PRO A 215 16.86 14.17 16.96
C PRO A 215 15.57 13.36 17.10
N SER A 216 14.45 14.01 17.47
CA SER A 216 13.15 13.35 17.66
C SER A 216 12.11 13.66 16.58
N THR A 217 12.33 14.65 15.70
CA THR A 217 11.33 15.10 14.71
C THR A 217 11.90 15.09 13.31
N THR A 218 11.21 14.40 12.41
CA THR A 218 11.57 14.32 10.99
C THR A 218 10.38 14.75 10.15
N PHE A 219 10.65 15.55 9.12
CA PHE A 219 9.73 15.88 8.04
C PHE A 219 10.17 15.14 6.78
N ALA A 220 9.22 14.71 5.95
CA ALA A 220 9.54 14.16 4.65
C ALA A 220 8.52 14.62 3.60
N VAL A 221 9.03 14.88 2.40
CA VAL A 221 8.22 15.09 1.19
C VAL A 221 8.63 14.04 0.19
N GLY A 222 7.65 13.39 -0.39
CA GLY A 222 7.89 12.35 -1.36
C GLY A 222 6.68 12.07 -2.24
N GLY A 223 6.79 11.04 -3.01
CA GLY A 223 5.73 10.55 -3.85
C GLY A 223 6.13 9.24 -4.50
N GLY A 224 5.28 8.76 -5.36
CA GLY A 224 5.52 7.54 -6.09
C GLY A 224 4.71 7.46 -7.38
N TYR A 225 4.99 6.40 -8.07
CA TYR A 225 4.31 6.01 -9.29
C TYR A 225 4.11 4.50 -9.29
N PHE A 226 2.89 4.05 -9.54
CA PHE A 226 2.60 2.64 -9.73
C PHE A 226 1.93 2.37 -11.06
N THR A 227 2.22 1.20 -11.64
CA THR A 227 1.71 0.78 -12.96
C THR A 227 1.57 -0.74 -13.04
N GLY A 228 0.84 -1.20 -14.05
CA GLY A 228 0.59 -2.62 -14.26
C GLY A 228 -0.78 -3.06 -13.77
N SER A 229 -0.87 -4.23 -13.16
CA SER A 229 -2.13 -4.78 -12.62
C SER A 229 -3.28 -4.91 -13.64
N ALA A 230 -3.00 -4.99 -14.94
CA ALA A 230 -4.06 -5.26 -15.91
C ALA A 230 -4.68 -6.64 -15.64
N THR A 231 -6.02 -6.73 -15.68
CA THR A 231 -6.72 -7.99 -15.36
C THR A 231 -7.33 -8.65 -16.58
N THR A 232 -7.49 -9.97 -16.48
CA THR A 232 -8.31 -10.76 -17.40
C THR A 232 -9.36 -11.55 -16.59
N VAL A 233 -10.57 -11.63 -17.12
CA VAL A 233 -11.65 -12.44 -16.55
C VAL A 233 -12.01 -13.53 -17.55
N ASN A 234 -11.81 -14.79 -17.18
CA ASN A 234 -11.96 -15.96 -18.07
C ASN A 234 -11.18 -15.78 -19.40
N GLY A 235 -9.97 -15.19 -19.33
CA GLY A 235 -9.12 -14.92 -20.49
C GLY A 235 -9.50 -13.71 -21.32
N ILE A 236 -10.52 -12.94 -20.93
CA ILE A 236 -10.92 -11.69 -21.60
C ILE A 236 -10.25 -10.51 -20.91
N ASP A 237 -9.42 -9.77 -21.64
CA ASP A 237 -8.74 -8.57 -21.15
C ASP A 237 -9.75 -7.48 -20.74
N GLN A 238 -9.60 -6.92 -19.54
CA GLN A 238 -10.47 -5.86 -19.01
C GLN A 238 -9.98 -4.46 -19.38
N HIS A 239 -8.79 -4.32 -19.94
CA HIS A 239 -8.17 -3.03 -20.30
C HIS A 239 -8.13 -2.04 -19.10
N ASP A 240 -7.87 -2.56 -17.90
CA ASP A 240 -7.94 -1.86 -16.63
C ASP A 240 -6.57 -1.66 -15.95
N GLY A 241 -5.50 -1.80 -16.72
CA GLY A 241 -4.15 -1.56 -16.23
C GLY A 241 -4.01 -0.17 -15.64
N VAL A 242 -3.43 -0.09 -14.43
CA VAL A 242 -3.29 1.17 -13.70
C VAL A 242 -2.02 1.91 -14.07
N SER A 243 -2.06 3.24 -13.99
CA SER A 243 -0.92 4.15 -14.08
C SER A 243 -1.27 5.36 -13.24
N THR A 244 -0.61 5.52 -12.08
CA THR A 244 -0.97 6.56 -11.12
C THR A 244 0.29 7.13 -10.48
N SER A 245 0.40 8.46 -10.44
CA SER A 245 1.39 9.18 -9.65
C SER A 245 0.74 9.85 -8.45
N TYR A 246 1.46 9.93 -7.32
CA TYR A 246 0.95 10.50 -6.09
C TYR A 246 2.02 11.29 -5.33
N GLY A 247 1.57 12.20 -4.44
CA GLY A 247 2.43 12.96 -3.55
C GLY A 247 2.06 12.76 -2.09
N ARG A 248 3.07 12.82 -1.19
CA ARG A 248 2.93 12.61 0.25
C ARG A 248 3.77 13.61 1.03
N PHE A 249 3.24 14.04 2.16
CA PHE A 249 3.97 14.78 3.19
C PHE A 249 3.85 14.04 4.51
N THR A 250 4.98 13.77 5.16
CA THR A 250 5.06 12.96 6.38
C THR A 250 5.74 13.74 7.49
N VAL A 251 5.19 13.64 8.69
CA VAL A 251 5.80 14.10 9.94
C VAL A 251 5.93 12.90 10.88
N THR A 252 7.13 12.69 11.40
CA THR A 252 7.41 11.64 12.38
C THR A 252 7.99 12.27 13.63
N HIS A 253 7.51 11.86 14.81
CA HIS A 253 7.98 12.38 16.09
C HIS A 253 8.14 11.28 17.13
N PHE A 254 9.31 11.21 17.75
CA PHE A 254 9.53 10.38 18.95
C PHE A 254 9.11 11.15 20.19
N ILE A 255 8.02 10.71 20.83
CA ILE A 255 7.54 11.24 22.15
C ILE A 255 8.51 10.81 23.24
N GLU A 256 9.00 9.56 23.14
CA GLU A 256 10.03 8.93 23.96
C GLU A 256 11.00 8.18 23.02
N PRO A 257 12.21 7.83 23.48
CA PRO A 257 13.17 7.08 22.65
C PRO A 257 12.62 5.79 22.02
N THR A 258 11.56 5.23 22.61
CA THR A 258 10.93 3.97 22.17
C THR A 258 9.48 4.14 21.72
N LEU A 259 8.93 5.35 21.75
CA LEU A 259 7.54 5.63 21.32
C LEU A 259 7.53 6.70 20.23
N GLN A 260 7.10 6.32 19.05
CA GLN A 260 7.02 7.20 17.87
C GLN A 260 5.57 7.34 17.42
N ILE A 261 5.20 8.54 17.01
CA ILE A 261 3.99 8.83 16.25
C ILE A 261 4.36 9.34 14.87
N GLN A 262 3.51 9.05 13.89
CA GLN A 262 3.65 9.55 12.54
C GLN A 262 2.29 9.97 12.01
N ALA A 263 2.27 11.07 11.26
CA ALA A 263 1.15 11.50 10.44
C ALA A 263 1.64 11.75 9.02
N GLN A 264 0.87 11.28 8.04
CA GLN A 264 1.15 11.50 6.63
C GLN A 264 -0.15 11.89 5.93
N ILE A 265 -0.08 12.90 5.09
CA ILE A 265 -1.16 13.31 4.20
C ILE A 265 -0.71 13.17 2.75
N GLY A 266 -1.67 12.95 1.86
CA GLY A 266 -1.34 12.82 0.45
C GLY A 266 -2.56 12.85 -0.46
N THR A 267 -2.26 12.85 -1.75
CA THR A 267 -3.24 12.85 -2.83
C THR A 267 -2.63 12.21 -4.08
N ASP A 268 -3.47 11.69 -4.97
CA ASP A 268 -3.04 11.31 -6.31
C ASP A 268 -2.94 12.56 -7.20
N ILE A 269 -1.88 12.60 -7.99
CA ILE A 269 -1.60 13.71 -8.93
C ILE A 269 -2.25 13.38 -10.27
N GLU A 270 -1.84 12.25 -10.88
CA GLU A 270 -2.36 11.77 -12.15
C GLU A 270 -2.87 10.34 -12.02
N VAL A 271 -3.98 10.04 -12.68
CA VAL A 271 -4.58 8.70 -12.73
C VAL A 271 -5.03 8.44 -14.15
N GLU A 272 -4.54 7.37 -14.77
CA GLU A 272 -5.02 6.93 -16.08
C GLU A 272 -6.25 6.04 -15.96
N GLN A 273 -6.26 5.13 -14.96
CA GLN A 273 -7.30 4.13 -14.81
C GLN A 273 -7.63 3.92 -13.35
N GLY A 274 -8.92 4.01 -12.99
CA GLY A 274 -9.40 3.74 -11.65
C GLY A 274 -9.78 4.99 -10.85
N PHE A 275 -9.89 4.79 -9.55
CA PHE A 275 -10.29 5.85 -8.62
C PHE A 275 -9.09 6.74 -8.28
N LYS A 276 -9.33 8.05 -8.27
CA LYS A 276 -8.34 9.04 -7.81
C LYS A 276 -8.53 9.32 -6.33
N GLU A 277 -7.47 9.13 -5.53
CA GLU A 277 -7.45 9.56 -4.13
C GLU A 277 -7.33 11.08 -4.06
N GLY A 278 -8.45 11.75 -3.74
CA GLY A 278 -8.46 13.19 -3.52
C GLY A 278 -7.79 13.56 -2.20
N ALA A 279 -7.93 12.71 -1.18
CA ALA A 279 -7.29 12.87 0.12
C ALA A 279 -6.96 11.51 0.72
N ARG A 280 -5.75 11.41 1.29
CA ARG A 280 -5.28 10.30 2.12
C ARG A 280 -4.73 10.84 3.43
N LEU A 281 -5.08 10.18 4.53
CA LEU A 281 -4.50 10.37 5.85
C LEU A 281 -3.97 9.03 6.35
N ASN A 282 -2.69 8.96 6.67
CA ASN A 282 -2.09 7.80 7.35
C ASN A 282 -1.58 8.25 8.72
N LEU A 283 -1.99 7.54 9.77
CA LEU A 283 -1.49 7.71 11.13
C LEU A 283 -0.78 6.43 11.56
N ARG A 284 0.29 6.56 12.35
CA ARG A 284 1.01 5.41 12.90
C ARG A 284 1.46 5.71 14.33
N VAL A 285 1.32 4.71 15.18
CA VAL A 285 2.00 4.64 16.48
C VAL A 285 2.94 3.45 16.45
N LEU A 286 4.18 3.63 16.88
CA LEU A 286 5.20 2.59 16.99
C LEU A 286 5.74 2.58 18.41
N LYS A 287 5.81 1.40 19.04
CA LYS A 287 6.47 1.16 20.32
C LYS A 287 7.54 0.10 20.16
N VAL A 288 8.77 0.44 20.51
CA VAL A 288 9.93 -0.47 20.61
C VAL A 288 10.09 -0.94 22.04
N PHE A 289 10.43 -2.22 22.26
CA PHE A 289 10.62 -2.83 23.58
C PHE A 289 11.58 -4.02 23.53
#